data_6afd31e416ce48a7d93a16986a1689b3
#
_entry.id   6afd31e416ce48a7d93a16986a1689b3
#
_cell.length_a   1.000
_cell.length_b   1.000
_cell.length_c   1.000
_cell.angle_alpha   90.00
_cell.angle_beta   90.00
_cell.angle_gamma   90.00
#
_symmetry.space_group_name_H-M   'P 1'
#
loop_
_entity.id
_entity.type
_entity.pdbx_description
1 polymer ?
#
loop_
_entity_poly.entity_id
_entity_poly.type
_entity_poly.pdbx_seq_one_letter_code
_entity_poly.pdbx_strand_id
1 'polypeptide(L)'
;MLDRLFDDLYPNQVDFGTRIVKAIQTHHTVLAFAHTQCGKTGSMLATIHLSQVPLNRVFIITGLSSIDWLVQTRKRIPIKNIFHRNTMHLFFKAIQGLYNPLILIDECHIASKPGQIIHKVISSLSLSHISPKFVLVSATPDWKRFKPLPEGTAIRVMKDPPGYVSVDHFANSGQLLQCKNISDHPDALSHIKEIIPYMKDPAYHIIRTPRNELHELTIRNFKEVFKDTCDFRSMPNLNFLHIKPSVHTFIFIKDTLRCAVTIPKPHIGILYDRYTNVPNRASVIQGLLGRATGFESKHIIIFSYPDLV
;
A
#
# COMPACT_ATOMS: atom_id res chain seq x y z
N MET A 1 24.19 12.75 -0.22
CA MET A 1 22.71 12.77 -0.42
C MET A 1 22.03 11.63 0.32
N LEU A 2 22.49 10.37 0.16
CA LEU A 2 21.88 9.22 0.85
C LEU A 2 22.02 9.33 2.37
N ASP A 3 23.20 9.75 2.87
CA ASP A 3 23.47 9.92 4.28
C ASP A 3 22.49 10.91 4.94
N ARG A 4 22.29 12.07 4.32
CA ARG A 4 21.33 13.06 4.83
C ARG A 4 19.90 12.51 4.91
N LEU A 5 19.47 11.73 3.91
CA LEU A 5 18.14 11.09 3.93
C LEU A 5 18.06 9.98 4.98
N PHE A 6 19.18 9.33 5.30
CA PHE A 6 19.24 8.35 6.36
C PHE A 6 19.10 9.01 7.75
N ASP A 7 19.71 10.16 7.96
CA ASP A 7 19.62 10.92 9.22
C ASP A 7 18.16 11.39 9.52
N ASP A 8 17.34 11.58 8.47
CA ASP A 8 15.93 11.96 8.57
C ASP A 8 14.99 10.77 8.86
N LEU A 9 15.50 9.55 8.98
CA LEU A 9 14.67 8.36 9.21
C LEU A 9 14.20 8.23 10.66
N TYR A 10 12.99 7.71 10.82
CA TYR A 10 12.48 7.37 12.15
C TYR A 10 13.21 6.15 12.76
N PRO A 11 13.37 6.11 14.10
CA PRO A 11 14.07 5.02 14.78
C PRO A 11 13.60 3.61 14.43
N ASN A 12 12.29 3.42 14.26
CA ASN A 12 11.72 2.12 13.87
C ASN A 12 12.12 1.69 12.45
N GLN A 13 12.34 2.64 11.54
CA GLN A 13 12.81 2.38 10.18
C GLN A 13 14.27 1.95 10.18
N VAL A 14 15.11 2.62 10.98
CA VAL A 14 16.52 2.28 11.15
C VAL A 14 16.67 0.94 11.84
N ASP A 15 15.94 0.68 12.93
CA ASP A 15 15.94 -0.63 13.62
C ASP A 15 15.57 -1.75 12.65
N PHE A 16 14.51 -1.55 11.88
CA PHE A 16 14.05 -2.58 10.94
C PHE A 16 15.06 -2.82 9.83
N GLY A 17 15.64 -1.75 9.24
CA GLY A 17 16.73 -1.86 8.27
C GLY A 17 17.95 -2.60 8.82
N THR A 18 18.34 -2.30 10.06
CA THR A 18 19.43 -3.00 10.77
C THR A 18 19.17 -4.50 10.90
N ARG A 19 17.95 -4.89 11.29
CA ARG A 19 17.57 -6.30 11.41
C ARG A 19 17.53 -7.03 10.07
N ILE A 20 17.14 -6.34 8.98
CA ILE A 20 17.22 -6.87 7.62
C ILE A 20 18.67 -7.08 7.22
N VAL A 21 19.54 -6.07 7.43
CA VAL A 21 20.97 -6.16 7.08
C VAL A 21 21.67 -7.32 7.83
N LYS A 22 21.42 -7.46 9.13
CA LYS A 22 21.92 -8.62 9.89
C LYS A 22 21.45 -9.97 9.31
N ALA A 23 20.21 -10.02 8.81
CA ALA A 23 19.67 -11.25 8.24
C ALA A 23 20.28 -11.58 6.86
N ILE A 24 20.52 -10.61 5.98
CA ILE A 24 21.13 -10.86 4.66
C ILE A 24 22.60 -11.25 4.72
N GLN A 25 23.27 -11.07 5.86
CA GLN A 25 24.64 -11.58 6.06
C GLN A 25 24.66 -13.11 6.05
N THR A 26 23.64 -13.75 6.62
CA THR A 26 23.57 -15.22 6.80
C THR A 26 22.53 -15.89 5.87
N HIS A 27 21.65 -15.15 5.24
CA HIS A 27 20.59 -15.67 4.36
C HIS A 27 20.64 -14.98 2.99
N HIS A 28 20.33 -15.72 1.94
CA HIS A 28 20.22 -15.14 0.59
C HIS A 28 18.90 -14.38 0.39
N THR A 29 17.85 -14.75 1.12
CA THR A 29 16.54 -14.13 1.01
C THR A 29 16.01 -13.74 2.39
N VAL A 30 15.51 -12.52 2.51
CA VAL A 30 14.82 -12.01 3.69
C VAL A 30 13.43 -11.55 3.28
N LEU A 31 12.40 -12.08 3.94
CA LEU A 31 11.02 -11.61 3.82
C LEU A 31 10.76 -10.57 4.91
N ALA A 32 10.56 -9.33 4.50
CA ALA A 32 10.40 -8.16 5.37
C ALA A 32 8.93 -7.71 5.38
N PHE A 33 8.24 -7.93 6.50
CA PHE A 33 6.86 -7.47 6.71
C PHE A 33 6.82 -6.17 7.46
N ALA A 34 6.04 -5.25 6.93
CA ALA A 34 5.75 -3.98 7.58
C ALA A 34 4.34 -3.53 7.18
N HIS A 35 3.50 -3.18 8.14
CA HIS A 35 2.13 -2.74 7.88
C HIS A 35 2.05 -1.59 6.86
N THR A 36 0.87 -1.39 6.27
CA THR A 36 0.64 -0.27 5.36
C THR A 36 0.93 1.06 6.08
N GLN A 37 1.68 1.95 5.41
CA GLN A 37 2.01 3.29 5.92
C GLN A 37 2.84 3.36 7.23
N CYS A 38 3.46 2.26 7.67
CA CYS A 38 4.34 2.28 8.85
C CYS A 38 5.81 2.62 8.52
N GLY A 39 6.13 2.96 7.26
CA GLY A 39 7.46 3.43 6.88
C GLY A 39 8.32 2.46 6.07
N LYS A 40 7.74 1.48 5.35
CA LYS A 40 8.46 0.52 4.50
C LYS A 40 9.56 1.13 3.63
N THR A 41 9.24 2.23 2.93
CA THR A 41 10.19 2.89 2.03
C THR A 41 11.41 3.44 2.78
N GLY A 42 11.21 4.02 3.97
CA GLY A 42 12.31 4.46 4.83
C GLY A 42 13.16 3.29 5.32
N SER A 43 12.54 2.15 5.65
CA SER A 43 13.29 0.95 6.03
C SER A 43 14.08 0.35 4.87
N MET A 44 13.59 0.45 3.64
CA MET A 44 14.35 0.09 2.44
C MET A 44 15.57 1.00 2.28
N LEU A 45 15.41 2.32 2.47
CA LEU A 45 16.51 3.28 2.47
C LEU A 45 17.55 2.95 3.56
N ALA A 46 17.08 2.67 4.78
CA ALA A 46 17.96 2.23 5.89
C ALA A 46 18.72 0.95 5.53
N THR A 47 18.03 -0.03 4.94
CA THR A 47 18.66 -1.28 4.50
C THR A 47 19.76 -1.02 3.46
N ILE A 48 19.50 -0.16 2.48
CA ILE A 48 20.47 0.19 1.44
C ILE A 48 21.70 0.87 2.07
N HIS A 49 21.48 1.88 2.90
CA HIS A 49 22.57 2.63 3.56
C HIS A 49 23.43 1.71 4.44
N LEU A 50 22.79 0.95 5.32
CA LEU A 50 23.47 0.09 6.30
C LEU A 50 24.11 -1.15 5.68
N SER A 51 23.66 -1.62 4.51
CA SER A 51 24.23 -2.78 3.83
C SER A 51 25.63 -2.53 3.29
N GLN A 52 26.03 -1.27 3.10
CA GLN A 52 27.29 -0.85 2.48
C GLN A 52 27.53 -1.44 1.08
N VAL A 53 26.47 -1.93 0.42
CA VAL A 53 26.55 -2.42 -0.96
C VAL A 53 26.69 -1.21 -1.89
N PRO A 54 27.65 -1.19 -2.82
CA PRO A 54 27.80 -0.11 -3.80
C PRO A 54 26.48 0.16 -4.55
N LEU A 55 26.06 1.41 -4.67
CA LEU A 55 24.74 1.79 -5.20
C LEU A 55 24.49 1.31 -6.63
N ASN A 56 25.54 1.09 -7.42
CA ASN A 56 25.42 0.50 -8.76
C ASN A 56 25.05 -0.99 -8.73
N ARG A 57 25.17 -1.66 -7.57
CA ARG A 57 24.74 -3.05 -7.32
C ARG A 57 23.45 -3.14 -6.51
N VAL A 58 22.81 -2.02 -6.18
CA VAL A 58 21.53 -2.00 -5.48
C VAL A 58 20.40 -1.80 -6.48
N PHE A 59 19.37 -2.63 -6.37
CA PHE A 59 18.20 -2.62 -7.25
C PHE A 59 16.92 -2.57 -6.43
N ILE A 60 15.96 -1.74 -6.84
CA ILE A 60 14.59 -1.78 -6.33
C ILE A 60 13.67 -2.16 -7.47
N ILE A 61 12.87 -3.19 -7.27
CA ILE A 61 11.93 -3.66 -8.29
C ILE A 61 10.54 -3.90 -7.69
N THR A 62 9.51 -3.89 -8.55
CA THR A 62 8.15 -4.25 -8.16
C THR A 62 7.40 -4.95 -9.29
N GLY A 63 6.43 -5.79 -8.94
CA GLY A 63 5.47 -6.39 -9.87
C GLY A 63 4.34 -5.45 -10.31
N LEU A 64 4.25 -4.24 -9.72
CA LEU A 64 3.32 -3.21 -10.15
C LEU A 64 3.70 -2.63 -11.51
N SER A 65 2.70 -2.14 -12.27
CA SER A 65 2.88 -1.34 -13.50
C SER A 65 2.54 0.14 -13.26
N SER A 66 2.87 0.67 -12.06
CA SER A 66 2.49 2.01 -11.63
C SER A 66 3.63 3.02 -11.82
N ILE A 67 3.37 4.06 -12.60
CA ILE A 67 4.27 5.21 -12.74
C ILE A 67 4.33 6.00 -11.43
N ASP A 68 3.21 6.15 -10.73
CA ASP A 68 3.15 6.88 -9.46
C ASP A 68 4.06 6.23 -8.42
N TRP A 69 4.08 4.90 -8.33
CA TRP A 69 5.01 4.16 -7.48
C TRP A 69 6.47 4.47 -7.85
N LEU A 70 6.79 4.48 -9.13
CA LEU A 70 8.15 4.76 -9.61
C LEU A 70 8.60 6.18 -9.24
N VAL A 71 7.74 7.18 -9.46
CA VAL A 71 8.01 8.58 -9.14
C VAL A 71 8.20 8.77 -7.62
N GLN A 72 7.30 8.22 -6.82
CA GLN A 72 7.38 8.29 -5.37
C GLN A 72 8.63 7.59 -4.83
N THR A 73 8.97 6.42 -5.34
CA THR A 73 10.14 5.67 -4.90
C THR A 73 11.43 6.41 -5.24
N ARG A 74 11.56 6.94 -6.46
CA ARG A 74 12.72 7.75 -6.88
C ARG A 74 12.90 9.03 -6.06
N LYS A 75 11.79 9.67 -5.68
CA LYS A 75 11.84 10.87 -4.81
C LYS A 75 12.37 10.55 -3.42
N ARG A 76 12.05 9.36 -2.89
CA ARG A 76 12.41 8.94 -1.51
C ARG A 76 13.75 8.21 -1.44
N ILE A 77 14.12 7.47 -2.48
CA ILE A 77 15.36 6.68 -2.56
C ILE A 77 16.08 7.06 -3.86
N PRO A 78 17.09 7.94 -3.80
CA PRO A 78 17.75 8.51 -4.96
C PRO A 78 18.82 7.59 -5.54
N ILE A 79 18.40 6.39 -5.99
CA ILE A 79 19.24 5.45 -6.74
C ILE A 79 18.76 5.33 -8.18
N LYS A 80 19.66 4.94 -9.09
CA LYS A 80 19.33 4.82 -10.53
C LYS A 80 18.54 3.56 -10.86
N ASN A 81 18.81 2.46 -10.17
CA ASN A 81 18.31 1.13 -10.50
C ASN A 81 16.95 0.84 -9.88
N ILE A 82 15.91 1.55 -10.30
CA ILE A 82 14.52 1.36 -9.86
C ILE A 82 13.66 0.98 -11.06
N PHE A 83 13.04 -0.21 -11.01
CA PHE A 83 12.29 -0.77 -12.12
C PHE A 83 10.91 -1.26 -11.68
N HIS A 84 9.92 -1.08 -12.51
CA HIS A 84 8.59 -1.63 -12.36
C HIS A 84 8.31 -2.69 -13.43
N ARG A 85 7.18 -3.37 -13.34
CA ARG A 85 6.82 -4.50 -14.21
C ARG A 85 7.13 -4.27 -15.70
N ASN A 86 6.79 -3.09 -16.25
CA ASN A 86 6.94 -2.82 -17.68
C ASN A 86 8.40 -2.53 -18.10
N THR A 87 9.29 -2.25 -17.14
CA THR A 87 10.72 -1.98 -17.38
C THR A 87 11.64 -3.12 -16.91
N MET A 88 11.07 -4.28 -16.63
CA MET A 88 11.85 -5.42 -16.09
C MET A 88 12.91 -5.94 -17.05
N HIS A 89 12.74 -5.78 -18.36
CA HIS A 89 13.77 -6.09 -19.35
C HIS A 89 15.05 -5.24 -19.17
N LEU A 90 14.90 -3.98 -18.74
CA LEU A 90 16.04 -3.11 -18.42
C LEU A 90 16.74 -3.55 -17.12
N PHE A 91 15.98 -4.03 -16.14
CA PHE A 91 16.54 -4.64 -14.94
C PHE A 91 17.43 -5.83 -15.27
N PHE A 92 16.93 -6.77 -16.08
CA PHE A 92 17.73 -7.95 -16.48
C PHE A 92 19.00 -7.55 -17.24
N LYS A 93 18.96 -6.49 -18.07
CA LYS A 93 20.16 -5.95 -18.73
C LYS A 93 21.14 -5.31 -17.74
N ALA A 94 20.62 -4.54 -16.76
CA ALA A 94 21.43 -3.81 -15.80
C ALA A 94 22.14 -4.71 -14.77
N ILE A 95 21.61 -5.91 -14.48
CA ILE A 95 22.16 -6.83 -13.49
C ILE A 95 23.21 -7.78 -14.08
N GLN A 96 23.32 -7.87 -15.41
CA GLN A 96 24.30 -8.75 -16.07
C GLN A 96 25.73 -8.42 -15.66
N GLY A 97 26.52 -9.45 -15.37
CA GLY A 97 27.93 -9.32 -14.99
C GLY A 97 28.20 -8.76 -13.58
N LEU A 98 27.16 -8.46 -12.81
CA LEU A 98 27.33 -8.04 -11.42
C LEU A 98 27.44 -9.25 -10.48
N TYR A 99 28.20 -9.10 -9.42
CA TYR A 99 28.34 -10.10 -8.37
C TYR A 99 27.83 -9.56 -7.03
N ASN A 100 27.10 -10.37 -6.27
CA ASN A 100 26.47 -10.02 -4.98
C ASN A 100 25.59 -8.74 -5.03
N PRO A 101 24.66 -8.58 -5.99
CA PRO A 101 23.75 -7.45 -5.97
C PRO A 101 22.73 -7.58 -4.82
N LEU A 102 22.32 -6.44 -4.26
CA LEU A 102 21.21 -6.31 -3.32
C LEU A 102 19.94 -5.95 -4.10
N ILE A 103 18.93 -6.81 -4.04
CA ILE A 103 17.68 -6.64 -4.77
C ILE A 103 16.53 -6.53 -3.76
N LEU A 104 15.94 -5.33 -3.67
CA LEU A 104 14.76 -5.08 -2.86
C LEU A 104 13.52 -5.18 -3.76
N ILE A 105 12.58 -6.05 -3.40
CA ILE A 105 11.33 -6.28 -4.15
C ILE A 105 10.18 -5.71 -3.35
N ASP A 106 9.72 -4.51 -3.72
CA ASP A 106 8.58 -3.86 -3.06
C ASP A 106 7.25 -4.44 -3.57
N GLU A 107 6.27 -4.53 -2.66
CA GLU A 107 4.98 -5.21 -2.89
C GLU A 107 5.18 -6.60 -3.52
N CYS A 108 6.10 -7.36 -2.95
CA CYS A 108 6.59 -8.63 -3.49
C CYS A 108 5.50 -9.69 -3.73
N HIS A 109 4.32 -9.57 -3.11
CA HIS A 109 3.16 -10.43 -3.36
C HIS A 109 2.49 -10.18 -4.72
N ILE A 110 2.80 -9.06 -5.40
CA ILE A 110 2.25 -8.72 -6.72
C ILE A 110 3.10 -9.37 -7.80
N ALA A 111 2.43 -10.04 -8.73
CA ALA A 111 3.07 -10.78 -9.84
C ALA A 111 4.11 -11.83 -9.39
N SER A 112 3.87 -12.48 -8.23
CA SER A 112 4.73 -13.49 -7.61
C SER A 112 4.31 -14.94 -7.83
N LYS A 113 3.14 -15.17 -8.45
CA LYS A 113 2.68 -16.54 -8.78
C LYS A 113 3.62 -17.20 -9.81
N PRO A 114 3.68 -18.54 -9.85
CA PRO A 114 4.45 -19.26 -10.86
C PRO A 114 4.23 -18.72 -12.27
N GLY A 115 5.31 -18.48 -13.01
CA GLY A 115 5.27 -17.88 -14.35
C GLY A 115 5.12 -16.36 -14.43
N GLN A 116 4.81 -15.69 -13.34
CA GLN A 116 4.74 -14.22 -13.28
C GLN A 116 6.13 -13.58 -13.08
N ILE A 117 6.23 -12.27 -13.33
CA ILE A 117 7.53 -11.60 -13.47
C ILE A 117 8.40 -11.65 -12.20
N ILE A 118 7.83 -11.45 -11.02
CA ILE A 118 8.59 -11.49 -9.76
C ILE A 118 9.06 -12.93 -9.47
N HIS A 119 8.21 -13.93 -9.70
CA HIS A 119 8.62 -15.33 -9.60
C HIS A 119 9.79 -15.64 -10.56
N LYS A 120 9.71 -15.18 -11.82
CA LYS A 120 10.78 -15.38 -12.80
C LYS A 120 12.09 -14.73 -12.35
N VAL A 121 12.03 -13.51 -11.80
CA VAL A 121 13.24 -12.83 -11.27
C VAL A 121 13.88 -13.66 -10.16
N ILE A 122 13.10 -14.06 -9.16
CA ILE A 122 13.64 -14.81 -8.01
C ILE A 122 14.22 -16.15 -8.49
N SER A 123 13.47 -16.95 -9.26
CA SER A 123 13.90 -18.28 -9.67
C SER A 123 15.11 -18.26 -10.61
N SER A 124 15.14 -17.37 -11.61
CA SER A 124 16.27 -17.29 -12.53
C SER A 124 17.56 -16.78 -11.89
N LEU A 125 17.46 -15.81 -10.98
CA LEU A 125 18.63 -15.25 -10.32
C LEU A 125 19.14 -16.11 -9.15
N SER A 126 18.26 -16.84 -8.46
CA SER A 126 18.68 -17.80 -7.42
C SER A 126 19.55 -18.93 -7.98
N LEU A 127 19.38 -19.28 -9.25
CA LEU A 127 20.16 -20.30 -9.94
C LEU A 127 21.40 -19.74 -10.69
N SER A 128 21.59 -18.42 -10.64
CA SER A 128 22.67 -17.75 -11.37
C SER A 128 23.96 -17.65 -10.53
N HIS A 129 25.09 -17.50 -11.21
CA HIS A 129 26.39 -17.30 -10.55
C HIS A 129 26.57 -15.92 -9.90
N ILE A 130 25.62 -15.02 -10.05
CA ILE A 130 25.74 -13.65 -9.50
C ILE A 130 25.48 -13.56 -7.98
N SER A 131 24.98 -14.62 -7.36
CA SER A 131 24.76 -14.74 -5.89
C SER A 131 24.00 -13.55 -5.27
N PRO A 132 22.78 -13.23 -5.73
CA PRO A 132 22.05 -12.06 -5.26
C PRO A 132 21.59 -12.20 -3.81
N LYS A 133 21.44 -11.07 -3.13
CA LYS A 133 20.73 -10.95 -1.86
C LYS A 133 19.34 -10.36 -2.12
N PHE A 134 18.28 -11.05 -1.72
CA PHE A 134 16.91 -10.60 -1.88
C PHE A 134 16.31 -10.06 -0.59
N VAL A 135 15.68 -8.91 -0.65
CA VAL A 135 14.81 -8.38 0.40
C VAL A 135 13.39 -8.24 -0.16
N LEU A 136 12.52 -9.14 0.22
CA LEU A 136 11.13 -9.21 -0.22
C LEU A 136 10.27 -8.37 0.74
N VAL A 137 9.76 -7.23 0.30
CA VAL A 137 9.00 -6.30 1.14
C VAL A 137 7.50 -6.41 0.86
N SER A 138 6.69 -6.55 1.90
CA SER A 138 5.22 -6.62 1.80
C SER A 138 4.53 -5.99 2.99
N ALA A 139 3.29 -5.50 2.76
CA ALA A 139 2.39 -5.04 3.81
C ALA A 139 1.43 -6.13 4.31
N THR A 140 1.29 -7.21 3.56
CA THR A 140 0.38 -8.30 3.90
C THR A 140 1.19 -9.52 4.33
N PRO A 141 0.98 -10.05 5.56
CA PRO A 141 1.72 -11.19 6.08
C PRO A 141 1.26 -12.53 5.49
N ASP A 142 0.52 -12.54 4.40
CA ASP A 142 0.06 -13.77 3.75
C ASP A 142 1.20 -14.51 3.01
N TRP A 143 2.21 -14.89 3.80
CA TRP A 143 3.38 -15.62 3.32
C TRP A 143 3.03 -17.01 2.75
N LYS A 144 1.84 -17.54 3.06
CA LYS A 144 1.35 -18.80 2.42
C LYS A 144 1.16 -18.65 0.92
N ARG A 145 0.96 -17.43 0.42
CA ARG A 145 0.85 -17.14 -1.01
C ARG A 145 2.19 -17.04 -1.74
N PHE A 146 3.30 -16.90 -0.99
CA PHE A 146 4.66 -16.89 -1.55
C PHE A 146 5.26 -18.29 -1.71
N LYS A 147 4.46 -19.35 -1.72
CA LYS A 147 4.97 -20.71 -1.91
C LYS A 147 5.36 -20.96 -3.38
N PRO A 148 6.57 -21.53 -3.60
CA PRO A 148 7.57 -21.76 -2.57
C PRO A 148 8.47 -20.52 -2.33
N LEU A 149 8.60 -20.08 -1.08
CA LEU A 149 9.73 -19.22 -0.71
C LEU A 149 11.03 -20.00 -0.91
N PRO A 150 12.11 -19.34 -1.36
CA PRO A 150 13.43 -19.98 -1.40
C PRO A 150 13.75 -20.60 -0.03
N GLU A 151 14.34 -21.79 -0.05
CA GLU A 151 14.78 -22.45 1.18
C GLU A 151 15.74 -21.56 1.96
N GLY A 152 15.67 -21.58 3.28
CA GLY A 152 16.48 -20.72 4.13
C GLY A 152 16.08 -19.23 4.12
N THR A 153 14.86 -18.89 3.69
CA THR A 153 14.38 -17.50 3.78
C THR A 153 14.19 -17.08 5.24
N ALA A 154 14.87 -16.00 5.65
CA ALA A 154 14.63 -15.38 6.95
C ALA A 154 13.38 -14.49 6.92
N ILE A 155 12.61 -14.47 8.01
CA ILE A 155 11.44 -13.58 8.16
C ILE A 155 11.76 -12.48 9.17
N ARG A 156 11.45 -11.25 8.83
CA ARG A 156 11.55 -10.08 9.71
C ARG A 156 10.24 -9.30 9.66
N VAL A 157 9.75 -8.94 10.85
CA VAL A 157 8.52 -8.15 11.00
C VAL A 157 8.88 -6.80 11.63
N MET A 158 8.45 -5.72 11.02
CA MET A 158 8.61 -4.37 11.54
C MET A 158 7.69 -4.18 12.74
N LYS A 159 8.20 -3.61 13.81
CA LYS A 159 7.37 -3.17 14.93
C LYS A 159 6.66 -1.87 14.56
N ASP A 160 5.39 -1.77 14.88
CA ASP A 160 4.64 -0.54 14.67
C ASP A 160 5.23 0.58 15.55
N PRO A 161 5.40 1.78 14.97
CA PRO A 161 5.87 2.91 15.75
C PRO A 161 4.78 3.41 16.73
N PRO A 162 5.16 4.10 17.82
CA PRO A 162 4.21 4.70 18.74
C PRO A 162 3.22 5.61 18.00
N GLY A 163 1.93 5.50 18.33
CA GLY A 163 0.86 6.29 17.70
C GLY A 163 0.40 5.79 16.33
N TYR A 164 0.98 4.69 15.83
CA TYR A 164 0.50 4.06 14.60
C TYR A 164 -0.88 3.42 14.81
N VAL A 165 -1.80 3.69 13.89
CA VAL A 165 -3.15 3.12 13.86
C VAL A 165 -3.17 1.97 12.84
N SER A 166 -3.32 0.76 13.33
CA SER A 166 -3.35 -0.46 12.51
C SER A 166 -4.76 -0.78 11.99
N VAL A 167 -4.85 -1.76 11.11
CA VAL A 167 -6.13 -2.33 10.67
C VAL A 167 -6.87 -2.95 11.86
N ASP A 168 -6.15 -3.64 12.76
CA ASP A 168 -6.73 -4.25 13.97
C ASP A 168 -7.30 -3.20 14.92
N HIS A 169 -6.71 -1.99 14.97
CA HIS A 169 -7.27 -0.89 15.76
C HIS A 169 -8.70 -0.57 15.30
N PHE A 170 -8.92 -0.41 13.99
CA PHE A 170 -10.25 -0.09 13.44
C PHE A 170 -11.25 -1.22 13.68
N ALA A 171 -10.83 -2.48 13.59
CA ALA A 171 -11.66 -3.63 13.89
C ALA A 171 -12.07 -3.65 15.37
N ASN A 172 -11.12 -3.49 16.29
CA ASN A 172 -11.33 -3.56 17.73
C ASN A 172 -12.07 -2.35 18.31
N SER A 173 -11.98 -1.18 17.67
CA SER A 173 -12.67 0.05 18.09
C SER A 173 -14.10 0.19 17.55
N GLY A 174 -14.58 -0.76 16.75
CA GLY A 174 -15.89 -0.69 16.09
C GLY A 174 -15.97 0.34 14.94
N GLN A 175 -14.84 0.81 14.46
CA GLN A 175 -14.76 1.78 13.35
C GLN A 175 -14.68 1.11 11.97
N LEU A 176 -14.49 -0.20 11.93
CA LEU A 176 -14.53 -1.01 10.71
C LEU A 176 -15.91 -1.68 10.61
N LEU A 177 -16.71 -1.20 9.67
CA LEU A 177 -18.09 -1.61 9.44
C LEU A 177 -18.22 -2.36 8.12
N GLN A 178 -19.25 -3.21 8.00
CA GLN A 178 -19.53 -3.95 6.77
C GLN A 178 -20.00 -3.00 5.66
N CYS A 179 -19.30 -2.99 4.53
CA CYS A 179 -19.79 -2.29 3.34
C CYS A 179 -20.94 -3.08 2.69
N LYS A 180 -21.90 -2.34 2.14
CA LYS A 180 -23.08 -2.88 1.44
C LYS A 180 -23.10 -2.39 0.00
N ASN A 181 -23.95 -2.99 -0.83
CA ASN A 181 -24.14 -2.53 -2.20
C ASN A 181 -24.94 -1.23 -2.20
N ILE A 182 -24.27 -0.15 -2.59
CA ILE A 182 -24.79 1.23 -2.66
C ILE A 182 -25.05 1.68 -4.11
N SER A 183 -24.98 0.75 -5.07
CA SER A 183 -25.16 1.04 -6.50
C SER A 183 -26.52 0.57 -7.01
N ASP A 184 -26.65 -0.67 -7.38
CA ASP A 184 -27.79 -1.27 -8.08
C ASP A 184 -28.68 -2.16 -7.19
N HIS A 185 -28.42 -2.19 -5.88
CA HIS A 185 -29.29 -2.94 -4.96
C HIS A 185 -30.61 -2.17 -4.71
N PRO A 186 -31.76 -2.88 -4.55
CA PRO A 186 -33.03 -2.24 -4.23
C PRO A 186 -32.99 -1.33 -2.99
N ASP A 187 -32.20 -1.73 -1.97
CA ASP A 187 -32.05 -0.96 -0.74
C ASP A 187 -30.85 0.01 -0.76
N ALA A 188 -30.27 0.33 -1.93
CA ALA A 188 -29.06 1.15 -2.04
C ALA A 188 -29.19 2.51 -1.31
N LEU A 189 -30.34 3.17 -1.40
CA LEU A 189 -30.58 4.44 -0.70
C LEU A 189 -30.60 4.26 0.83
N SER A 190 -31.17 3.14 1.31
CA SER A 190 -31.16 2.80 2.74
C SER A 190 -29.75 2.52 3.23
N HIS A 191 -28.96 1.77 2.46
CA HIS A 191 -27.56 1.49 2.77
C HIS A 191 -26.70 2.78 2.83
N ILE A 192 -26.96 3.75 1.97
CA ILE A 192 -26.29 5.06 2.00
C ILE A 192 -26.68 5.83 3.26
N LYS A 193 -27.95 5.79 3.70
CA LYS A 193 -28.39 6.47 4.92
C LYS A 193 -27.71 5.94 6.19
N GLU A 194 -27.23 4.71 6.19
CA GLU A 194 -26.49 4.13 7.33
C GLU A 194 -25.18 4.84 7.65
N ILE A 195 -24.64 5.67 6.74
CA ILE A 195 -23.43 6.45 7.00
C ILE A 195 -23.72 7.75 7.77
N ILE A 196 -24.97 8.24 7.76
CA ILE A 196 -25.37 9.54 8.37
C ILE A 196 -24.97 9.65 9.85
N PRO A 197 -25.16 8.63 10.72
CA PRO A 197 -24.78 8.70 12.13
C PRO A 197 -23.30 8.96 12.38
N TYR A 198 -22.43 8.70 11.39
CA TYR A 198 -20.98 8.87 11.47
C TYR A 198 -20.50 10.21 10.89
N MET A 199 -21.40 11.03 10.32
CA MET A 199 -21.11 12.34 9.75
C MET A 199 -21.29 13.42 10.82
N LYS A 200 -20.28 13.62 11.68
CA LYS A 200 -20.36 14.59 12.80
C LYS A 200 -20.02 16.01 12.38
N ASP A 201 -18.80 16.19 11.89
CA ASP A 201 -18.24 17.48 11.45
C ASP A 201 -17.98 17.46 9.95
N PRO A 202 -17.98 18.63 9.27
CA PRO A 202 -17.62 18.71 7.86
C PRO A 202 -16.29 18.02 7.57
N ALA A 203 -16.33 17.04 6.68
CA ALA A 203 -15.21 16.18 6.34
C ALA A 203 -15.30 15.68 4.88
N TYR A 204 -14.20 15.19 4.37
CA TYR A 204 -14.17 14.47 3.11
C TYR A 204 -14.52 13.00 3.32
N HIS A 205 -15.40 12.48 2.49
CA HIS A 205 -15.81 11.08 2.47
C HIS A 205 -15.43 10.46 1.14
N ILE A 206 -14.52 9.46 1.17
CA ILE A 206 -14.04 8.83 -0.06
C ILE A 206 -14.83 7.55 -0.30
N ILE A 207 -15.56 7.53 -1.40
CA ILE A 207 -16.44 6.43 -1.81
C ILE A 207 -15.83 5.72 -3.02
N ARG A 208 -15.40 4.48 -2.85
CA ARG A 208 -14.95 3.65 -3.97
C ARG A 208 -16.14 3.03 -4.66
N THR A 209 -16.34 3.37 -5.92
CA THR A 209 -17.47 2.92 -6.72
C THR A 209 -17.10 1.79 -7.67
N PRO A 210 -18.08 1.02 -8.18
CA PRO A 210 -17.88 0.18 -9.34
C PRO A 210 -17.47 0.98 -10.57
N ARG A 211 -17.28 0.30 -11.70
CA ARG A 211 -16.96 0.92 -13.00
C ARG A 211 -18.24 1.19 -13.80
N ASN A 212 -18.08 1.92 -14.89
CA ASN A 212 -19.11 2.17 -15.92
C ASN A 212 -20.40 2.78 -15.33
N GLU A 213 -21.53 2.34 -15.78
CA GLU A 213 -22.85 2.86 -15.40
C GLU A 213 -23.13 2.81 -13.89
N LEU A 214 -22.61 1.80 -13.19
CA LEU A 214 -22.76 1.67 -11.75
C LEU A 214 -22.05 2.79 -10.97
N HIS A 215 -21.02 3.39 -11.54
CA HIS A 215 -20.39 4.59 -10.96
C HIS A 215 -21.35 5.77 -10.95
N GLU A 216 -21.96 6.06 -12.10
CA GLU A 216 -22.89 7.16 -12.23
C GLU A 216 -24.17 6.93 -11.40
N LEU A 217 -24.62 5.67 -11.35
CA LEU A 217 -25.76 5.28 -10.51
C LEU A 217 -25.44 5.50 -9.02
N THR A 218 -24.23 5.11 -8.57
CA THR A 218 -23.82 5.38 -7.18
C THR A 218 -23.83 6.86 -6.86
N ILE A 219 -23.28 7.70 -7.74
CA ILE A 219 -23.28 9.18 -7.54
C ILE A 219 -24.72 9.71 -7.46
N ARG A 220 -25.59 9.24 -8.33
CA ARG A 220 -27.02 9.62 -8.33
C ARG A 220 -27.70 9.25 -7.02
N ASN A 221 -27.49 8.05 -6.52
CA ASN A 221 -28.05 7.57 -5.25
C ASN A 221 -27.59 8.46 -4.07
N PHE A 222 -26.31 8.86 -4.03
CA PHE A 222 -25.82 9.79 -3.01
C PHE A 222 -26.45 11.17 -3.13
N LYS A 223 -26.56 11.70 -4.35
CA LYS A 223 -27.24 12.99 -4.58
C LYS A 223 -28.71 12.94 -4.19
N GLU A 224 -29.41 11.82 -4.36
CA GLU A 224 -30.79 11.64 -3.93
C GLU A 224 -30.91 11.65 -2.40
N VAL A 225 -30.00 10.97 -1.68
CA VAL A 225 -30.02 10.92 -0.21
C VAL A 225 -29.64 12.26 0.43
N PHE A 226 -28.60 12.92 -0.06
CA PHE A 226 -28.02 14.10 0.60
C PHE A 226 -28.46 15.43 -0.04
N LYS A 227 -29.02 15.41 -1.24
CA LYS A 227 -29.52 16.61 -1.98
C LYS A 227 -28.49 17.75 -1.92
N ASP A 228 -28.92 18.93 -1.42
CA ASP A 228 -28.13 20.14 -1.35
C ASP A 228 -27.33 20.29 -0.03
N THR A 229 -27.30 19.25 0.81
CA THR A 229 -26.62 19.32 2.12
C THR A 229 -25.14 18.99 2.07
N CYS A 230 -24.65 18.44 0.96
CA CYS A 230 -23.29 17.99 0.79
C CYS A 230 -22.73 18.36 -0.59
N ASP A 231 -21.41 18.51 -0.69
CA ASP A 231 -20.70 18.63 -1.95
C ASP A 231 -20.37 17.26 -2.54
N PHE A 232 -20.28 17.19 -3.88
CA PHE A 232 -19.97 15.99 -4.63
C PHE A 232 -18.83 16.28 -5.62
N ARG A 233 -17.73 15.52 -5.56
CA ARG A 233 -16.57 15.72 -6.41
C ARG A 233 -16.13 14.43 -7.08
N SER A 234 -15.76 14.53 -8.35
CA SER A 234 -14.94 13.51 -9.04
C SER A 234 -13.48 13.92 -8.94
N MET A 235 -12.59 12.96 -8.67
CA MET A 235 -11.23 13.24 -8.21
C MET A 235 -10.20 13.39 -9.34
N PRO A 236 -9.55 14.54 -9.49
CA PRO A 236 -8.33 14.67 -10.31
C PRO A 236 -7.03 14.65 -9.49
N ASN A 237 -6.99 15.22 -8.29
CA ASN A 237 -5.82 15.16 -7.40
C ASN A 237 -6.23 15.21 -5.93
N LEU A 238 -5.29 14.92 -5.00
CA LEU A 238 -5.56 14.83 -3.56
C LEU A 238 -5.10 16.08 -2.77
N ASN A 239 -4.54 17.09 -3.42
CA ASN A 239 -3.90 18.20 -2.71
C ASN A 239 -4.91 19.02 -1.87
N PHE A 240 -6.17 19.11 -2.29
CA PHE A 240 -7.20 19.82 -1.54
C PHE A 240 -7.58 19.15 -0.20
N LEU A 241 -7.26 17.86 0.00
CA LEU A 241 -7.55 17.15 1.25
C LEU A 241 -6.79 17.68 2.47
N HIS A 242 -5.78 18.55 2.27
CA HIS A 242 -5.09 19.24 3.36
C HIS A 242 -5.90 20.41 3.96
N ILE A 243 -6.94 20.86 3.26
CA ILE A 243 -7.78 21.98 3.68
C ILE A 243 -9.10 21.41 4.22
N LYS A 244 -9.51 21.84 5.42
CA LYS A 244 -10.80 21.42 6.00
C LYS A 244 -11.95 21.89 5.10
N PRO A 245 -12.89 20.99 4.72
CA PRO A 245 -14.05 21.41 3.93
C PRO A 245 -15.04 22.19 4.80
N SER A 246 -15.80 23.09 4.17
CA SER A 246 -16.86 23.86 4.83
C SER A 246 -18.15 23.06 5.05
N VAL A 247 -18.38 22.07 4.19
CA VAL A 247 -19.52 21.15 4.24
C VAL A 247 -19.01 19.71 4.01
N HIS A 248 -19.81 18.72 4.37
CA HIS A 248 -19.50 17.34 4.04
C HIS A 248 -19.33 17.19 2.53
N THR A 249 -18.21 16.60 2.09
CA THR A 249 -17.87 16.49 0.68
C THR A 249 -17.60 15.02 0.31
N PHE A 250 -18.43 14.48 -0.56
CA PHE A 250 -18.24 13.11 -1.10
C PHE A 250 -17.33 13.10 -2.32
N ILE A 251 -16.33 12.24 -2.28
CA ILE A 251 -15.33 12.06 -3.34
C ILE A 251 -15.47 10.66 -3.91
N PHE A 252 -15.89 10.56 -5.16
CA PHE A 252 -16.09 9.28 -5.82
C PHE A 252 -14.85 8.86 -6.60
N ILE A 253 -14.36 7.66 -6.31
CA ILE A 253 -13.18 7.09 -6.97
C ILE A 253 -13.52 5.75 -7.61
N LYS A 254 -12.98 5.48 -8.81
CA LYS A 254 -13.13 4.18 -9.51
C LYS A 254 -11.96 3.26 -9.15
N ASP A 255 -10.84 3.41 -9.82
CA ASP A 255 -9.65 2.54 -9.72
C ASP A 255 -8.44 3.23 -9.07
N THR A 256 -8.62 4.46 -8.64
CA THR A 256 -7.60 5.26 -7.94
C THR A 256 -7.44 4.82 -6.48
N LEU A 257 -6.39 5.31 -5.82
CA LEU A 257 -6.06 4.97 -4.43
C LEU A 257 -5.83 3.46 -4.20
N ARG A 258 -5.28 2.77 -5.19
CA ARG A 258 -4.72 1.43 -5.03
C ARG A 258 -3.36 1.52 -4.32
N CYS A 259 -2.58 0.47 -4.32
CA CYS A 259 -1.28 0.40 -3.64
C CYS A 259 -0.43 1.68 -3.83
N ALA A 260 0.36 2.01 -2.81
CA ALA A 260 1.39 3.07 -2.80
C ALA A 260 0.93 4.54 -2.77
N VAL A 261 -0.36 4.87 -2.80
CA VAL A 261 -0.84 6.26 -2.66
C VAL A 261 -1.14 6.58 -1.21
N THR A 262 -0.56 7.66 -0.68
CA THR A 262 -0.87 8.19 0.65
C THR A 262 -1.94 9.28 0.54
N ILE A 263 -2.91 9.30 1.45
CA ILE A 263 -3.92 10.35 1.55
C ILE A 263 -3.69 11.17 2.84
N PRO A 264 -3.85 12.51 2.78
CA PRO A 264 -3.95 13.35 3.98
C PRO A 264 -5.17 12.94 4.81
N LYS A 265 -4.99 12.70 6.11
CA LYS A 265 -6.03 12.11 6.96
C LYS A 265 -6.80 13.08 7.86
N PRO A 266 -6.27 14.23 8.25
CA PRO A 266 -6.89 15.07 9.28
C PRO A 266 -8.36 15.46 9.00
N HIS A 267 -8.74 15.49 7.72
CA HIS A 267 -10.08 15.91 7.30
C HIS A 267 -10.88 14.80 6.60
N ILE A 268 -10.42 13.53 6.70
CA ILE A 268 -11.16 12.38 6.19
C ILE A 268 -12.14 11.89 7.27
N GLY A 269 -13.43 11.82 6.97
CA GLY A 269 -14.43 11.28 7.90
C GLY A 269 -14.72 9.80 7.63
N ILE A 270 -15.10 9.47 6.40
CA ILE A 270 -15.52 8.12 6.01
C ILE A 270 -14.73 7.63 4.80
N LEU A 271 -14.31 6.37 4.87
CA LEU A 271 -13.82 5.62 3.72
C LEU A 271 -14.79 4.46 3.44
N TYR A 272 -15.39 4.44 2.27
CA TYR A 272 -16.35 3.41 1.89
C TYR A 272 -15.81 2.58 0.72
N ASP A 273 -15.58 1.29 0.95
CA ASP A 273 -15.05 0.39 -0.08
C ASP A 273 -16.15 -0.12 -1.01
N ARG A 274 -15.77 -0.49 -2.21
CA ARG A 274 -16.68 -1.06 -3.19
C ARG A 274 -17.18 -2.43 -2.72
N TYR A 275 -18.49 -2.60 -2.72
CA TYR A 275 -19.09 -3.92 -2.48
C TYR A 275 -18.76 -4.93 -3.60
N THR A 276 -18.48 -6.15 -3.23
CA THR A 276 -18.30 -7.31 -4.12
C THR A 276 -18.65 -8.59 -3.37
N ASN A 277 -19.26 -9.56 -4.07
CA ASN A 277 -19.62 -10.87 -3.49
C ASN A 277 -18.38 -11.73 -3.18
N VAL A 278 -17.25 -11.48 -3.85
CA VAL A 278 -16.00 -12.23 -3.64
C VAL A 278 -14.86 -11.25 -3.36
N PRO A 279 -14.79 -10.72 -2.15
CA PRO A 279 -13.73 -9.79 -1.78
C PRO A 279 -12.38 -10.51 -1.64
N ASN A 280 -11.31 -9.83 -2.07
CA ASN A 280 -9.95 -10.32 -1.93
C ASN A 280 -9.26 -9.66 -0.75
N ARG A 281 -8.82 -10.43 0.25
CA ARG A 281 -8.18 -9.95 1.48
C ARG A 281 -7.03 -8.96 1.22
N ALA A 282 -6.12 -9.28 0.32
CA ALA A 282 -4.99 -8.40 0.02
C ALA A 282 -5.46 -7.06 -0.59
N SER A 283 -6.47 -7.09 -1.45
CA SER A 283 -7.05 -5.87 -2.04
C SER A 283 -7.80 -5.03 -1.03
N VAL A 284 -8.45 -5.65 -0.04
CA VAL A 284 -9.13 -4.97 1.07
C VAL A 284 -8.09 -4.29 1.97
N ILE A 285 -7.13 -5.04 2.50
CA ILE A 285 -6.11 -4.53 3.43
C ILE A 285 -5.23 -3.46 2.78
N GLN A 286 -4.91 -3.58 1.49
CA GLN A 286 -4.09 -2.60 0.77
C GLN A 286 -4.93 -1.52 0.05
N GLY A 287 -6.23 -1.66 0.06
CA GLY A 287 -7.19 -0.72 -0.53
C GLY A 287 -7.43 0.52 0.34
N LEU A 288 -8.69 0.92 0.46
CA LEU A 288 -9.08 2.07 1.29
C LEU A 288 -8.79 1.85 2.77
N LEU A 289 -9.03 0.64 3.28
CA LEU A 289 -8.70 0.28 4.67
C LEU A 289 -7.21 0.55 4.96
N GLY A 290 -6.30 0.11 4.09
CA GLY A 290 -4.88 0.40 4.25
C GLY A 290 -4.50 1.87 4.07
N ARG A 291 -5.36 2.70 3.44
CA ARG A 291 -5.16 4.16 3.36
C ARG A 291 -5.53 4.84 4.68
N ALA A 292 -6.43 4.24 5.46
CA ALA A 292 -6.77 4.71 6.79
C ALA A 292 -5.66 4.46 7.82
N THR A 293 -4.86 3.40 7.69
CA THR A 293 -3.79 3.09 8.65
C THR A 293 -2.71 4.17 8.73
N GLY A 294 -1.91 4.16 9.77
CA GLY A 294 -0.81 5.10 9.99
C GLY A 294 -1.11 6.11 11.09
N PHE A 295 -0.72 7.36 10.90
CA PHE A 295 -0.88 8.41 11.91
C PHE A 295 -2.11 9.28 11.65
N GLU A 296 -2.61 9.98 12.68
CA GLU A 296 -3.70 10.96 12.60
C GLU A 296 -5.02 10.42 12.03
N SER A 297 -5.31 9.14 12.22
CA SER A 297 -6.45 8.48 11.57
C SER A 297 -7.48 7.86 12.54
N LYS A 298 -7.31 8.03 13.85
CA LYS A 298 -8.19 7.42 14.86
C LYS A 298 -9.67 7.81 14.76
N HIS A 299 -9.99 8.88 14.07
CA HIS A 299 -11.35 9.38 13.89
C HIS A 299 -12.06 8.84 12.64
N ILE A 300 -11.33 8.16 11.74
CA ILE A 300 -11.87 7.71 10.46
C ILE A 300 -12.79 6.50 10.67
N ILE A 301 -13.96 6.52 10.04
CA ILE A 301 -14.89 5.38 9.95
C ILE A 301 -14.71 4.70 8.60
N ILE A 302 -14.69 3.37 8.62
CA ILE A 302 -14.37 2.58 7.42
C ILE A 302 -15.49 1.57 7.17
N PHE A 303 -16.10 1.65 6.01
CA PHE A 303 -17.00 0.63 5.50
C PHE A 303 -16.23 -0.26 4.52
N SER A 304 -15.96 -1.49 4.92
CA SER A 304 -15.21 -2.47 4.13
C SER A 304 -15.64 -3.89 4.51
N TYR A 305 -14.72 -4.84 4.69
CA TYR A 305 -15.00 -6.25 4.96
C TYR A 305 -14.35 -6.67 6.29
N PRO A 306 -15.04 -6.53 7.44
CA PRO A 306 -14.49 -6.90 8.75
C PRO A 306 -14.00 -8.34 8.83
N ASP A 307 -14.72 -9.28 8.22
CA ASP A 307 -14.41 -10.71 8.23
C ASP A 307 -13.08 -11.07 7.52
N LEU A 308 -12.48 -10.12 6.80
CA LEU A 308 -11.21 -10.31 6.10
C LEU A 308 -10.00 -9.74 6.84
N VAL A 309 -10.21 -9.13 7.97
CA VAL A 309 -9.17 -8.56 8.84
C VAL A 309 -8.75 -9.51 9.97
#